data_26ba553fecf09938a1baf027d473111e
#
_entry.id   26ba553fecf09938a1baf027d473111e
#
_cell.length_a   1.000
_cell.length_b   1.000
_cell.length_c   1.000
_cell.angle_alpha   90.00
_cell.angle_beta   90.00
_cell.angle_gamma   90.00
#
_symmetry.space_group_name_H-M   'P 1'
#
loop_
_entity.id
_entity.type
_entity.pdbx_description
1 polymer ?
#
loop_
_entity_poly.entity_id
_entity_poly.type
_entity_poly.pdbx_seq_one_letter_code
_entity_poly.pdbx_strand_id
1 'polypeptide(L)'
;MKKLTFTLFIALAVACLFSVPCNAKGKAKLLVFIGLDGCGSYSVPKADIPHIKQLMADGSYTLEKRTVLPSSSAVNWASMFMGAGPELHGYTQWGSKTPELPSRVLTQHGIFPTIFQLLRDARPVEEIGCLYERDGIKCLLDSHDL
;
A
#
# COMPACT_ATOMS: atom_id res chain seq x y z
N MET A 1 14.09 36.32 -28.71
CA MET A 1 14.38 35.19 -27.83
C MET A 1 14.36 35.56 -26.33
N LYS A 2 15.07 36.60 -25.88
CA LYS A 2 15.13 37.01 -24.46
C LYS A 2 13.76 37.34 -23.80
N LYS A 3 12.82 37.92 -24.54
CA LYS A 3 11.47 38.23 -24.01
C LYS A 3 10.62 36.98 -23.78
N LEU A 4 10.72 35.95 -24.64
CA LEU A 4 9.96 34.71 -24.54
C LEU A 4 10.44 33.87 -23.33
N THR A 5 11.75 33.80 -23.10
CA THR A 5 12.33 33.12 -21.94
C THR A 5 11.96 33.81 -20.63
N PHE A 6 11.90 35.13 -20.59
CA PHE A 6 11.48 35.86 -19.40
C PHE A 6 10.00 35.65 -19.07
N THR A 7 9.13 35.67 -20.09
CA THR A 7 7.68 35.37 -19.90
C THR A 7 7.45 33.94 -19.42
N LEU A 8 8.22 32.97 -19.94
CA LEU A 8 8.14 31.57 -19.49
C LEU A 8 8.58 31.40 -18.04
N PHE A 9 9.61 32.13 -17.61
CA PHE A 9 10.09 32.13 -16.22
C PHE A 9 9.07 32.73 -15.26
N ILE A 10 8.39 33.80 -15.63
CA ILE A 10 7.31 34.42 -14.83
C ILE A 10 6.11 33.46 -14.74
N ALA A 11 5.71 32.83 -15.84
CA ALA A 11 4.61 31.90 -15.85
C ALA A 11 4.90 30.66 -14.95
N LEU A 12 6.12 30.14 -14.97
CA LEU A 12 6.56 29.03 -14.12
C LEU A 12 6.61 29.45 -12.64
N ALA A 13 7.12 30.64 -12.33
CA ALA A 13 7.15 31.16 -10.97
C ALA A 13 5.73 31.39 -10.40
N VAL A 14 4.81 31.91 -11.21
CA VAL A 14 3.41 32.06 -10.83
C VAL A 14 2.74 30.71 -10.62
N ALA A 15 2.99 29.70 -11.46
CA ALA A 15 2.47 28.36 -11.28
C ALA A 15 2.95 27.71 -9.96
N CYS A 16 4.19 27.95 -9.55
CA CYS A 16 4.72 27.48 -8.26
C CYS A 16 4.08 28.19 -7.05
N LEU A 17 3.59 29.41 -7.19
CA LEU A 17 2.90 30.14 -6.11
C LEU A 17 1.47 29.62 -5.87
N PHE A 18 0.88 28.96 -6.86
CA PHE A 18 -0.44 28.32 -6.76
C PHE A 18 -0.38 26.83 -6.42
N SER A 19 0.80 26.25 -6.18
CA SER A 19 0.90 24.94 -5.56
C SER A 19 0.37 25.06 -4.12
N VAL A 20 -0.93 24.82 -3.97
CA VAL A 20 -1.56 24.68 -2.66
C VAL A 20 -0.89 23.48 -1.98
N PRO A 21 -0.18 23.67 -0.85
CA PRO A 21 0.32 22.52 -0.14
C PRO A 21 -0.91 21.68 0.26
N CYS A 22 -0.99 20.45 -0.24
CA CYS A 22 -2.00 19.50 0.20
C CYS A 22 -1.68 19.16 1.66
N ASN A 23 -2.08 20.04 2.57
CA ASN A 23 -2.06 19.78 3.98
C ASN A 23 -3.21 18.82 4.25
N ALA A 24 -2.91 17.53 4.30
CA ALA A 24 -3.77 16.54 4.93
C ALA A 24 -3.91 16.92 6.42
N LYS A 25 -4.76 17.90 6.70
CA LYS A 25 -5.14 18.31 8.06
C LYS A 25 -6.07 17.24 8.61
N GLY A 26 -5.49 16.24 9.24
CA GLY A 26 -6.24 15.29 10.04
C GLY A 26 -5.37 14.06 10.26
N LYS A 27 -4.89 13.86 11.47
CA LYS A 27 -4.36 12.56 11.87
C LYS A 27 -5.54 11.61 11.87
N ALA A 28 -5.53 10.62 10.97
CA ALA A 28 -6.49 9.52 11.04
C ALA A 28 -6.41 8.89 12.43
N LYS A 29 -7.56 8.78 13.09
CA LYS A 29 -7.65 8.15 14.42
C LYS A 29 -7.68 6.63 14.31
N LEU A 30 -8.15 6.12 13.19
CA LEU A 30 -8.27 4.70 12.89
C LEU A 30 -8.00 4.50 11.40
N LEU A 31 -7.18 3.51 11.07
CA LEU A 31 -6.97 3.02 9.73
C LEU A 31 -7.50 1.58 9.66
N VAL A 32 -8.42 1.32 8.75
CA VAL A 32 -8.90 -0.04 8.46
C VAL A 32 -8.44 -0.41 7.05
N PHE A 33 -7.59 -1.43 6.96
CA PHE A 33 -7.15 -2.00 5.69
C PHE A 33 -7.93 -3.28 5.42
N ILE A 34 -8.76 -3.29 4.37
CA ILE A 34 -9.57 -4.45 3.98
C ILE A 34 -9.03 -5.00 2.67
N GLY A 35 -8.48 -6.20 2.70
CA GLY A 35 -8.00 -6.90 1.53
C GLY A 35 -8.94 -8.01 1.10
N LEU A 36 -9.34 -8.01 -0.16
CA LEU A 36 -10.20 -9.04 -0.76
C LEU A 36 -9.41 -9.78 -1.83
N ASP A 37 -8.94 -10.99 -1.49
CA ASP A 37 -8.21 -11.82 -2.45
C ASP A 37 -9.15 -12.32 -3.55
N GLY A 38 -8.66 -12.39 -4.78
CA GLY A 38 -9.44 -12.85 -5.93
C GLY A 38 -10.54 -11.90 -6.40
N CYS A 39 -10.70 -10.72 -5.81
CA CYS A 39 -11.70 -9.74 -6.23
C CYS A 39 -11.26 -9.01 -7.50
N GLY A 40 -11.75 -9.48 -8.65
CA GLY A 40 -11.49 -8.83 -9.93
C GLY A 40 -12.32 -7.56 -10.12
N SER A 41 -11.70 -6.50 -10.63
CA SER A 41 -12.36 -5.20 -10.85
C SER A 41 -13.61 -5.29 -11.74
N TYR A 42 -13.64 -6.25 -12.67
CA TYR A 42 -14.78 -6.52 -13.57
C TYR A 42 -16.06 -6.99 -12.84
N SER A 43 -15.92 -7.51 -11.62
CA SER A 43 -17.04 -7.97 -10.81
C SER A 43 -17.73 -6.84 -10.04
N VAL A 44 -16.98 -5.80 -9.67
CA VAL A 44 -17.44 -4.70 -8.83
C VAL A 44 -18.69 -4.00 -9.38
N PRO A 45 -18.78 -3.65 -10.68
CA PRO A 45 -20.00 -3.03 -11.21
C PRO A 45 -21.22 -3.95 -11.20
N LYS A 46 -21.01 -5.27 -11.32
CA LYS A 46 -22.04 -6.30 -11.48
C LYS A 46 -22.56 -6.85 -10.15
N ALA A 47 -21.76 -6.79 -9.11
CA ALA A 47 -22.09 -7.37 -7.82
C ALA A 47 -23.11 -6.50 -7.05
N ASP A 48 -23.90 -7.16 -6.21
CA ASP A 48 -24.75 -6.50 -5.23
C ASP A 48 -23.92 -6.21 -3.96
N ILE A 49 -23.24 -5.09 -3.95
CA ILE A 49 -22.31 -4.66 -2.91
C ILE A 49 -22.58 -3.19 -2.54
N PRO A 50 -23.76 -2.87 -1.99
CA PRO A 50 -24.19 -1.50 -1.79
C PRO A 50 -23.23 -0.69 -0.92
N HIS A 51 -22.68 -1.29 0.15
CA HIS A 51 -21.75 -0.60 1.04
C HIS A 51 -20.42 -0.25 0.37
N ILE A 52 -19.86 -1.14 -0.45
CA ILE A 52 -18.64 -0.84 -1.21
C ILE A 52 -18.92 0.26 -2.24
N LYS A 53 -20.07 0.19 -2.93
CA LYS A 53 -20.48 1.24 -3.87
C LYS A 53 -20.68 2.59 -3.19
N GLN A 54 -21.19 2.60 -1.96
CA GLN A 54 -21.27 3.82 -1.15
C GLN A 54 -19.89 4.37 -0.80
N LEU A 55 -18.96 3.51 -0.35
CA LEU A 55 -17.57 3.93 -0.09
C LEU A 55 -16.88 4.49 -1.34
N MET A 56 -17.17 3.92 -2.52
CA MET A 56 -16.66 4.44 -3.79
C MET A 56 -17.24 5.83 -4.12
N ALA A 57 -18.50 6.08 -3.79
CA ALA A 57 -19.14 7.37 -4.00
C ALA A 57 -18.62 8.46 -3.05
N ASP A 58 -18.29 8.09 -1.81
CA ASP A 58 -17.85 9.01 -0.77
C ASP A 58 -16.32 9.23 -0.78
N GLY A 59 -15.57 8.36 -1.45
CA GLY A 59 -14.12 8.36 -1.44
C GLY A 59 -13.47 8.40 -2.82
N SER A 60 -12.25 7.94 -2.89
CA SER A 60 -11.49 7.80 -4.15
C SER A 60 -11.28 6.32 -4.46
N TYR A 61 -11.48 5.92 -5.70
CA TYR A 61 -11.28 4.54 -6.12
C TYR A 61 -10.69 4.45 -7.53
N THR A 62 -10.18 3.27 -7.85
CA THR A 62 -9.81 2.88 -9.21
C THR A 62 -10.17 1.42 -9.46
N LEU A 63 -10.61 1.11 -10.66
CA LEU A 63 -10.84 -0.25 -11.15
C LEU A 63 -9.72 -0.73 -12.10
N GLU A 64 -8.69 0.09 -12.29
CA GLU A 64 -7.60 -0.15 -13.23
C GLU A 64 -6.27 -0.52 -12.54
N LYS A 65 -6.33 -0.88 -11.26
CA LYS A 65 -5.12 -1.33 -10.54
C LYS A 65 -4.56 -2.59 -11.20
N ARG A 66 -3.27 -2.59 -11.46
CA ARG A 66 -2.54 -3.77 -11.94
C ARG A 66 -1.99 -4.58 -10.77
N THR A 67 -1.94 -5.89 -10.97
CA THR A 67 -1.24 -6.82 -10.08
C THR A 67 0.27 -6.64 -10.20
N VAL A 68 1.00 -7.01 -9.15
CA VAL A 68 2.45 -7.19 -9.21
C VAL A 68 2.72 -8.57 -9.83
N LEU A 69 3.77 -8.69 -10.63
CA LEU A 69 4.16 -9.95 -11.27
C LEU A 69 5.28 -10.64 -10.48
N PRO A 70 5.26 -11.98 -10.40
CA PRO A 70 4.23 -12.89 -10.91
C PRO A 70 2.91 -12.70 -10.16
N SER A 71 1.77 -12.80 -10.89
CA SER A 71 0.44 -12.59 -10.31
C SER A 71 0.06 -13.77 -9.42
N SER A 72 0.40 -13.67 -8.14
CA SER A 72 0.04 -14.65 -7.12
C SER A 72 -0.35 -13.96 -5.81
N SER A 73 -1.09 -14.65 -4.97
CA SER A 73 -1.46 -14.13 -3.64
C SER A 73 -0.24 -13.79 -2.80
N ALA A 74 0.78 -14.66 -2.77
CA ALA A 74 2.01 -14.43 -2.01
C ALA A 74 2.68 -13.11 -2.38
N VAL A 75 2.96 -12.93 -3.66
CA VAL A 75 3.64 -11.73 -4.17
C VAL A 75 2.83 -10.47 -3.89
N ASN A 76 1.52 -10.52 -4.16
CA ASN A 76 0.69 -9.31 -4.03
C ASN A 76 0.42 -8.93 -2.58
N TRP A 77 0.16 -9.89 -1.69
CA TRP A 77 0.01 -9.59 -0.27
C TRP A 77 1.31 -9.08 0.36
N ALA A 78 2.46 -9.74 0.06
CA ALA A 78 3.76 -9.25 0.49
C ALA A 78 4.01 -7.82 -0.01
N SER A 79 3.78 -7.57 -1.29
CA SER A 79 3.98 -6.23 -1.87
C SER A 79 3.09 -5.17 -1.23
N MET A 80 1.85 -5.50 -0.87
CA MET A 80 0.94 -4.57 -0.18
C MET A 80 1.40 -4.26 1.25
N PHE A 81 1.83 -5.26 2.01
CA PHE A 81 2.27 -5.05 3.39
C PHE A 81 3.66 -4.42 3.48
N MET A 82 4.52 -4.69 2.52
CA MET A 82 5.93 -4.29 2.51
C MET A 82 6.21 -3.04 1.66
N GLY A 83 5.23 -2.58 0.86
CA GLY A 83 5.39 -1.41 -0.01
C GLY A 83 6.49 -1.57 -1.07
N ALA A 84 6.83 -2.80 -1.44
CA ALA A 84 7.95 -3.15 -2.33
C ALA A 84 7.53 -4.27 -3.28
N GLY A 85 8.25 -4.44 -4.38
CA GLY A 85 8.07 -5.56 -5.29
C GLY A 85 8.87 -6.80 -4.86
N PRO A 86 8.62 -7.96 -5.50
CA PRO A 86 9.29 -9.22 -5.17
C PRO A 86 10.80 -9.18 -5.36
N GLU A 87 11.31 -8.31 -6.22
CA GLU A 87 12.74 -8.06 -6.42
C GLU A 87 13.42 -7.42 -5.19
N LEU A 88 12.62 -6.88 -4.26
CA LEU A 88 13.12 -6.29 -3.02
C LEU A 88 12.80 -7.15 -1.81
N HIS A 89 11.54 -7.60 -1.66
CA HIS A 89 11.14 -8.38 -0.49
C HIS A 89 11.41 -9.87 -0.61
N GLY A 90 11.54 -10.41 -1.83
CA GLY A 90 11.94 -11.80 -2.08
C GLY A 90 10.85 -12.86 -1.92
N TYR A 91 9.64 -12.52 -1.47
CA TYR A 91 8.55 -13.48 -1.31
C TYR A 91 7.88 -13.79 -2.66
N THR A 92 7.81 -15.08 -3.00
CA THR A 92 7.22 -15.56 -4.26
C THR A 92 6.22 -16.71 -4.05
N GLN A 93 6.27 -17.40 -2.90
CA GLN A 93 5.42 -18.56 -2.60
C GLN A 93 4.53 -18.31 -1.38
N TRP A 94 3.34 -18.86 -1.44
CA TRP A 94 2.36 -18.74 -0.37
C TRP A 94 2.73 -19.62 0.84
N GLY A 95 2.70 -19.00 2.00
CA GLY A 95 2.97 -19.69 3.26
C GLY A 95 4.44 -19.83 3.62
N SER A 96 5.34 -19.26 2.83
CA SER A 96 6.76 -19.25 3.15
C SER A 96 7.07 -18.37 4.35
N LYS A 97 7.81 -18.93 5.31
CA LYS A 97 8.22 -18.23 6.52
C LYS A 97 9.40 -17.28 6.28
N THR A 98 10.13 -17.51 5.21
CA THR A 98 11.27 -16.69 4.78
C THR A 98 11.16 -16.45 3.27
N PRO A 99 11.70 -15.33 2.77
CA PRO A 99 11.67 -15.06 1.34
C PRO A 99 12.46 -16.11 0.55
N GLU A 100 11.96 -16.52 -0.60
CA GLU A 100 12.62 -17.49 -1.52
C GLU A 100 13.77 -16.86 -2.28
N LEU A 101 13.69 -15.57 -2.56
CA LEU A 101 14.76 -14.80 -3.17
C LEU A 101 15.47 -13.96 -2.10
N PRO A 102 16.74 -13.63 -2.31
CA PRO A 102 17.45 -12.75 -1.37
C PRO A 102 16.71 -11.43 -1.20
N SER A 103 16.22 -11.19 0.01
CA SER A 103 15.60 -9.94 0.38
C SER A 103 16.65 -8.84 0.50
N ARG A 104 16.36 -7.65 0.00
CA ARG A 104 17.31 -6.53 0.04
C ARG A 104 17.55 -6.01 1.46
N VAL A 105 16.54 -6.07 2.30
CA VAL A 105 16.57 -5.68 3.71
C VAL A 105 15.80 -6.72 4.50
N LEU A 106 16.33 -7.09 5.66
CA LEU A 106 15.65 -7.94 6.63
C LEU A 106 15.61 -7.26 7.97
N THR A 107 14.51 -7.40 8.69
CA THR A 107 14.40 -7.05 10.09
C THR A 107 15.22 -8.02 10.94
N GLN A 108 15.35 -7.75 12.23
CA GLN A 108 15.93 -8.69 13.20
C GLN A 108 15.19 -10.03 13.26
N HIS A 109 13.94 -10.08 12.78
CA HIS A 109 13.11 -11.28 12.74
C HIS A 109 13.18 -12.04 11.40
N GLY A 110 14.02 -11.58 10.47
CA GLY A 110 14.29 -12.27 9.21
C GLY A 110 13.27 -12.07 8.11
N ILE A 111 12.39 -11.09 8.25
CA ILE A 111 11.42 -10.69 7.21
C ILE A 111 11.72 -9.29 6.67
N PHE A 112 11.22 -8.99 5.49
CA PHE A 112 11.29 -7.64 4.95
C PHE A 112 10.39 -6.70 5.78
N PRO A 113 10.80 -5.43 6.06
CA PRO A 113 10.01 -4.50 6.83
C PRO A 113 8.59 -4.33 6.31
N THR A 114 7.60 -4.39 7.20
CA THR A 114 6.20 -4.22 6.89
C THR A 114 5.68 -2.84 7.33
N ILE A 115 4.52 -2.44 6.82
CA ILE A 115 3.83 -1.24 7.29
C ILE A 115 3.50 -1.35 8.80
N PHE A 116 3.27 -2.55 9.31
CA PHE A 116 2.98 -2.79 10.73
C PHE A 116 4.20 -2.49 11.60
N GLN A 117 5.38 -2.97 11.19
CA GLN A 117 6.63 -2.64 11.87
C GLN A 117 6.90 -1.14 11.85
N LEU A 118 6.79 -0.49 10.69
CA LEU A 118 7.00 0.95 10.59
C LEU A 118 6.05 1.73 11.50
N LEU A 119 4.81 1.27 11.63
CA LEU A 119 3.84 1.86 12.55
C LEU A 119 4.22 1.62 13.99
N ARG A 120 4.63 0.39 14.35
CA ARG A 120 5.07 0.03 15.70
C ARG A 120 6.30 0.84 16.13
N ASP A 121 7.26 0.99 15.24
CA ASP A 121 8.48 1.78 15.51
C ASP A 121 8.14 3.27 15.71
N ALA A 122 7.26 3.81 14.89
CA ALA A 122 6.85 5.21 14.97
C ALA A 122 5.87 5.50 16.13
N ARG A 123 5.10 4.49 16.55
CA ARG A 123 4.03 4.60 17.54
C ARG A 123 3.93 3.33 18.40
N PRO A 124 4.83 3.15 19.37
CA PRO A 124 4.94 1.90 20.13
C PRO A 124 3.71 1.51 20.94
N VAL A 125 2.85 2.47 21.28
CA VAL A 125 1.65 2.27 22.13
C VAL A 125 0.34 2.16 21.36
N GLU A 126 0.38 2.30 20.03
CA GLU A 126 -0.83 2.18 19.20
C GLU A 126 -1.26 0.71 19.10
N GLU A 127 -2.56 0.49 19.10
CA GLU A 127 -3.13 -0.84 18.90
C GLU A 127 -3.08 -1.22 17.41
N ILE A 128 -2.51 -2.37 17.11
CA ILE A 128 -2.45 -2.95 15.77
C ILE A 128 -3.09 -4.32 15.85
N GLY A 129 -4.10 -4.58 15.01
CA GLY A 129 -4.75 -5.87 14.92
C GLY A 129 -4.80 -6.35 13.48
N CYS A 130 -4.69 -7.66 13.28
CA CYS A 130 -4.82 -8.30 11.99
C CYS A 130 -5.79 -9.48 12.08
N LEU A 131 -6.81 -9.47 11.22
CA LEU A 131 -7.74 -10.58 11.05
C LEU A 131 -7.56 -11.14 9.65
N TYR A 132 -7.33 -12.43 9.54
CA TYR A 132 -7.16 -13.12 8.26
C TYR A 132 -7.79 -14.51 8.29
N GLU A 133 -8.25 -14.94 7.13
CA GLU A 133 -8.86 -16.27 6.98
C GLU A 133 -7.82 -17.35 6.65
N ARG A 134 -6.77 -16.97 5.91
CA ARG A 134 -5.79 -17.94 5.37
C ARG A 134 -4.44 -17.81 6.09
N ASP A 135 -3.96 -18.91 6.62
CA ASP A 135 -2.71 -19.00 7.40
C ASP A 135 -1.46 -18.46 6.68
N GLY A 136 -1.46 -18.47 5.34
CA GLY A 136 -0.35 -17.91 4.57
C GLY A 136 -0.09 -16.42 4.83
N ILE A 137 -1.09 -15.65 5.22
CA ILE A 137 -0.95 -14.25 5.62
C ILE A 137 -0.03 -14.12 6.84
N LYS A 138 -0.16 -15.05 7.79
CA LYS A 138 0.66 -15.06 9.01
C LYS A 138 2.16 -15.05 8.73
N CYS A 139 2.58 -15.69 7.64
CA CYS A 139 3.99 -15.75 7.26
C CYS A 139 4.54 -14.42 6.72
N LEU A 140 3.67 -13.49 6.36
CA LEU A 140 4.02 -12.15 5.87
C LEU A 140 3.94 -11.09 6.97
N LEU A 141 3.62 -11.48 8.19
CA LEU A 141 3.46 -10.61 9.34
C LEU A 141 4.49 -10.97 10.41
N ASP A 142 5.10 -9.96 11.00
CA ASP A 142 5.86 -10.16 12.22
C ASP A 142 4.90 -10.13 13.41
N SER A 143 4.85 -11.21 14.19
CA SER A 143 4.00 -11.27 15.38
C SER A 143 4.42 -10.30 16.49
N HIS A 144 5.62 -9.74 16.40
CA HIS A 144 6.11 -8.72 17.32
C HIS A 144 5.59 -7.32 16.99
N ASP A 145 5.05 -7.14 15.80
CA ASP A 145 4.53 -5.85 15.33
C ASP A 145 3.01 -5.68 15.59
N LEU A 146 2.31 -6.78 15.89
CA LEU A 146 0.86 -6.82 16.09
C LEU A 146 0.44 -6.62 17.55
#